data_4d99cda444258588f73ff73b5bdbcaf4
#
_entry.id   4d99cda444258588f73ff73b5bdbcaf4
#
_cell.length_a   1.000
_cell.length_b   1.000
_cell.length_c   1.000
_cell.angle_alpha   90.00
_cell.angle_beta   90.00
_cell.angle_gamma   90.00
#
_symmetry.space_group_name_H-M   'P 1'
#
loop_
_entity.id
_entity.type
_entity.pdbx_description
1 polymer ?
#
loop_
_entity_poly.entity_id
_entity_poly.type
_entity_poly.pdbx_seq_one_letter_code
_entity_poly.pdbx_strand_id
1 'polypeptide(L)'
;MKRLWLLCPIAILLLSAAAQEADPAGFEHWTPASLKNFESKMHADASTDPHHFAVKLLADFPNDSAMLVHRESDGQAEWHETQVDVFFVQSGSATLLIGGTLVNGETVGPHEKRNGTIQGGVRRKLSAGDVVRIPPRVPHQLLLEGASEFNYFVIKVKGY
;
A
#
# COMPACT_ATOMS: atom_id res chain seq x y z
N MET A 1 -32.10 4.45 -75.73
CA MET A 1 -31.37 4.95 -74.59
C MET A 1 -31.44 3.92 -73.51
N LYS A 2 -30.36 3.12 -73.28
CA LYS A 2 -30.29 2.05 -72.26
C LYS A 2 -29.59 2.63 -71.01
N ARG A 3 -30.31 2.73 -69.88
CA ARG A 3 -29.74 3.16 -68.60
C ARG A 3 -29.05 1.94 -67.92
N LEU A 4 -27.74 2.08 -67.80
CA LEU A 4 -26.88 1.09 -67.05
C LEU A 4 -26.91 1.44 -65.54
N TRP A 5 -27.48 0.58 -64.76
CA TRP A 5 -27.45 0.70 -63.29
C TRP A 5 -26.16 0.08 -62.78
N LEU A 6 -25.25 0.90 -62.25
CA LEU A 6 -24.08 0.43 -61.49
C LEU A 6 -24.54 0.01 -60.08
N LEU A 7 -24.48 -1.27 -59.81
CA LEU A 7 -24.60 -1.82 -58.46
C LEU A 7 -23.27 -1.66 -57.77
N CYS A 8 -23.20 -0.78 -56.76
CA CYS A 8 -22.05 -0.62 -55.88
C CYS A 8 -22.14 -1.67 -54.77
N PRO A 9 -21.18 -2.58 -54.57
CA PRO A 9 -21.24 -3.53 -53.46
C PRO A 9 -20.89 -2.81 -52.17
N ILE A 10 -21.83 -2.76 -51.23
CA ILE A 10 -21.59 -2.31 -49.87
C ILE A 10 -20.83 -3.43 -49.15
N ALA A 11 -19.53 -3.23 -48.93
CA ALA A 11 -18.72 -4.10 -48.08
C ALA A 11 -19.09 -3.82 -46.63
N ILE A 12 -19.83 -4.74 -46.01
CA ILE A 12 -20.09 -4.71 -44.57
C ILE A 12 -18.83 -5.21 -43.85
N LEU A 13 -18.04 -4.27 -43.26
CA LEU A 13 -16.99 -4.61 -42.31
C LEU A 13 -17.64 -5.09 -41.02
N LEU A 14 -17.62 -6.40 -40.80
CA LEU A 14 -17.90 -6.98 -39.50
C LEU A 14 -16.71 -6.69 -38.57
N LEU A 15 -16.80 -5.64 -37.76
CA LEU A 15 -15.90 -5.48 -36.62
C LEU A 15 -16.28 -6.57 -35.61
N SER A 16 -15.48 -7.64 -35.52
CA SER A 16 -15.52 -8.56 -34.39
C SER A 16 -14.95 -7.83 -33.16
N ALA A 17 -15.82 -7.38 -32.27
CA ALA A 17 -15.40 -6.97 -30.94
C ALA A 17 -14.89 -8.24 -30.22
N ALA A 18 -13.58 -8.37 -30.07
CA ALA A 18 -13.03 -9.40 -29.18
C ALA A 18 -13.56 -9.07 -27.78
N ALA A 19 -14.34 -9.99 -27.22
CA ALA A 19 -14.74 -9.89 -25.82
C ALA A 19 -13.47 -9.89 -24.98
N GLN A 20 -13.23 -8.83 -24.22
CA GLN A 20 -12.13 -8.76 -23.27
C GLN A 20 -12.44 -9.77 -22.16
N GLU A 21 -11.56 -10.76 -21.99
CA GLU A 21 -11.71 -11.71 -20.88
C GLU A 21 -11.68 -10.96 -19.56
N ALA A 22 -12.57 -11.33 -18.64
CA ALA A 22 -12.60 -10.73 -17.32
C ALA A 22 -11.41 -11.23 -16.48
N ASP A 23 -10.84 -10.35 -15.69
CA ASP A 23 -9.78 -10.73 -14.76
C ASP A 23 -10.28 -11.82 -13.78
N PRO A 24 -9.42 -12.76 -13.36
CA PRO A 24 -9.75 -13.75 -12.35
C PRO A 24 -10.19 -13.11 -11.03
N ALA A 25 -11.09 -13.76 -10.30
CA ALA A 25 -11.51 -13.28 -8.98
C ALA A 25 -10.32 -13.15 -8.02
N GLY A 26 -10.22 -12.00 -7.35
CA GLY A 26 -9.11 -11.69 -6.43
C GLY A 26 -7.81 -11.27 -7.11
N PHE A 27 -7.79 -11.14 -8.43
CA PHE A 27 -6.65 -10.55 -9.12
C PHE A 27 -6.65 -9.02 -8.94
N GLU A 28 -5.52 -8.50 -8.50
CA GLU A 28 -5.30 -7.05 -8.34
C GLU A 28 -4.03 -6.62 -9.08
N HIS A 29 -4.11 -5.53 -9.81
CA HIS A 29 -2.99 -4.97 -10.57
C HIS A 29 -2.88 -3.47 -10.34
N TRP A 30 -1.90 -3.07 -9.58
CA TRP A 30 -1.59 -1.66 -9.34
C TRP A 30 -0.39 -1.22 -10.16
N THR A 31 -0.61 -0.35 -11.12
CA THR A 31 0.47 0.23 -11.93
C THR A 31 1.19 1.33 -11.16
N PRO A 32 2.45 1.65 -11.48
CA PRO A 32 3.14 2.81 -10.88
C PRO A 32 2.35 4.12 -11.01
N ALA A 33 1.64 4.30 -12.14
CA ALA A 33 0.82 5.49 -12.37
C ALA A 33 -0.40 5.55 -11.42
N SER A 34 -1.08 4.40 -11.19
CA SER A 34 -2.20 4.34 -10.25
C SER A 34 -1.75 4.58 -8.81
N LEU A 35 -0.63 3.99 -8.40
CA LEU A 35 -0.06 4.18 -7.06
C LEU A 35 0.30 5.66 -6.83
N LYS A 36 1.00 6.29 -7.78
CA LYS A 36 1.34 7.71 -7.69
C LYS A 36 0.12 8.64 -7.61
N ASN A 37 -0.98 8.30 -8.31
CA ASN A 37 -2.22 9.06 -8.22
C ASN A 37 -2.88 8.94 -6.82
N PHE A 38 -2.79 7.78 -6.17
CA PHE A 38 -3.22 7.62 -4.79
C PHE A 38 -2.36 8.44 -3.83
N GLU A 39 -1.02 8.39 -3.95
CA GLU A 39 -0.08 9.15 -3.11
C GLU A 39 -0.38 10.65 -3.13
N SER A 40 -0.64 11.23 -4.32
CA SER A 40 -0.97 12.65 -4.46
C SER A 40 -2.24 13.05 -3.70
N LYS A 41 -3.22 12.15 -3.59
CA LYS A 41 -4.45 12.39 -2.80
C LYS A 41 -4.19 12.24 -1.31
N MET A 42 -3.39 11.24 -0.94
CA MET A 42 -3.05 10.95 0.45
C MET A 42 -2.24 12.08 1.10
N HIS A 43 -1.41 12.78 0.35
CA HIS A 43 -0.73 13.98 0.82
C HIS A 43 -1.73 15.06 1.28
N ALA A 44 -2.78 15.32 0.50
CA ALA A 44 -3.83 16.26 0.90
C ALA A 44 -4.60 15.78 2.15
N ASP A 45 -4.88 14.48 2.25
CA ASP A 45 -5.57 13.89 3.40
C ASP A 45 -4.68 13.98 4.65
N ALA A 46 -3.39 13.65 4.57
CA ALA A 46 -2.44 13.72 5.67
C ALA A 46 -2.25 15.15 6.19
N SER A 47 -2.27 16.15 5.32
CA SER A 47 -2.10 17.56 5.73
C SER A 47 -3.22 18.04 6.65
N THR A 48 -4.39 17.39 6.64
CA THR A 48 -5.54 17.70 7.49
C THR A 48 -5.71 16.75 8.67
N ASP A 49 -4.98 15.62 8.67
CA ASP A 49 -4.98 14.66 9.76
C ASP A 49 -4.11 15.13 10.93
N PRO A 50 -4.57 15.07 12.20
CA PRO A 50 -3.80 15.53 13.36
C PRO A 50 -2.50 14.77 13.61
N HIS A 51 -2.35 13.58 13.03
CA HIS A 51 -1.12 12.79 13.09
C HIS A 51 -0.30 12.86 11.79
N HIS A 52 -0.70 13.71 10.83
CA HIS A 52 -0.04 13.84 9.54
C HIS A 52 0.19 12.49 8.85
N PHE A 53 -0.89 11.73 8.73
CA PHE A 53 -0.86 10.35 8.29
C PHE A 53 -2.10 10.03 7.45
N ALA A 54 -1.90 9.30 6.35
CA ALA A 54 -2.99 8.81 5.52
C ALA A 54 -2.75 7.34 5.13
N VAL A 55 -3.84 6.57 5.06
CA VAL A 55 -3.84 5.18 4.60
C VAL A 55 -4.90 4.98 3.54
N LYS A 56 -4.54 4.34 2.46
CA LYS A 56 -5.47 3.88 1.43
C LYS A 56 -5.46 2.35 1.39
N LEU A 57 -6.54 1.74 1.87
CA LEU A 57 -6.76 0.31 1.68
C LEU A 57 -7.03 0.05 0.18
N LEU A 58 -6.23 -0.83 -0.43
CA LEU A 58 -6.28 -1.18 -1.85
C LEU A 58 -6.99 -2.53 -2.05
N ALA A 59 -6.70 -3.50 -1.17
CA ALA A 59 -7.35 -4.82 -1.17
C ALA A 59 -7.39 -5.37 0.25
N ASP A 60 -8.43 -6.16 0.55
CA ASP A 60 -8.57 -6.88 1.82
C ASP A 60 -9.15 -8.25 1.55
N PHE A 61 -8.31 -9.27 1.73
CA PHE A 61 -8.64 -10.68 1.56
C PHE A 61 -8.56 -11.41 2.90
N PRO A 62 -9.10 -12.61 3.02
CA PRO A 62 -9.06 -13.37 4.28
C PRO A 62 -7.66 -13.53 4.88
N ASN A 63 -6.64 -13.76 4.04
CA ASN A 63 -5.28 -14.06 4.48
C ASN A 63 -4.28 -12.93 4.29
N ASP A 64 -4.65 -11.88 3.59
CA ASP A 64 -3.77 -10.71 3.36
C ASP A 64 -4.58 -9.44 3.14
N SER A 65 -3.88 -8.31 3.20
CA SER A 65 -4.39 -7.02 2.75
C SER A 65 -3.26 -6.19 2.17
N ALA A 66 -3.60 -5.32 1.23
CA ALA A 66 -2.67 -4.40 0.60
C ALA A 66 -3.13 -2.96 0.83
N MET A 67 -2.21 -2.09 1.17
CA MET A 67 -2.49 -0.67 1.39
C MET A 67 -1.30 0.21 0.99
N LEU A 68 -1.61 1.45 0.64
CA LEU A 68 -0.65 2.54 0.59
C LEU A 68 -0.69 3.33 1.88
N VAL A 69 0.47 3.78 2.31
CA VAL A 69 0.64 4.62 3.49
C VAL A 69 1.49 5.83 3.15
N HIS A 70 1.01 6.98 3.56
CA HIS A 70 1.72 8.26 3.50
C HIS A 70 1.89 8.82 4.92
N ARG A 71 3.11 9.22 5.26
CA ARG A 71 3.45 9.82 6.56
C ARG A 71 4.23 11.11 6.39
N GLU A 72 3.88 12.11 7.18
CA GLU A 72 4.63 13.36 7.36
C GLU A 72 5.07 13.55 8.82
N SER A 73 4.88 12.51 9.66
CA SER A 73 5.29 12.46 11.06
C SER A 73 5.72 11.06 11.48
N ASP A 74 6.32 10.96 12.64
CA ASP A 74 6.68 9.68 13.25
C ASP A 74 5.45 8.79 13.44
N GLY A 75 5.60 7.50 13.15
CA GLY A 75 4.57 6.50 13.42
C GLY A 75 4.51 6.12 14.89
N GLN A 76 3.40 5.53 15.30
CA GLN A 76 3.28 4.87 16.58
C GLN A 76 4.12 3.59 16.60
N ALA A 77 4.53 3.14 17.80
CA ALA A 77 5.06 1.79 17.96
C ALA A 77 3.93 0.79 17.72
N GLU A 78 4.22 -0.26 16.94
CA GLU A 78 3.26 -1.31 16.55
C GLU A 78 3.81 -2.69 16.92
N TRP A 79 2.91 -3.58 17.27
CA TRP A 79 3.20 -4.99 17.52
C TRP A 79 1.99 -5.84 17.09
N HIS A 80 2.23 -6.78 16.18
CA HIS A 80 1.22 -7.71 15.68
C HIS A 80 1.56 -9.12 16.13
N GLU A 81 0.62 -9.81 16.75
CA GLU A 81 0.84 -11.19 17.23
C GLU A 81 0.88 -12.20 16.08
N THR A 82 0.02 -12.04 15.08
CA THR A 82 -0.26 -13.01 14.03
C THR A 82 -0.13 -12.46 12.62
N GLN A 83 0.45 -11.27 12.45
CA GLN A 83 0.62 -10.64 11.14
C GLN A 83 2.10 -10.44 10.81
N VAL A 84 2.41 -10.60 9.54
CA VAL A 84 3.67 -10.17 8.91
C VAL A 84 3.39 -8.90 8.14
N ASP A 85 4.24 -7.89 8.28
CA ASP A 85 4.23 -6.71 7.43
C ASP A 85 5.35 -6.80 6.38
N VAL A 86 5.01 -6.54 5.12
CA VAL A 86 5.99 -6.41 4.04
C VAL A 86 5.87 -5.02 3.44
N PHE A 87 6.88 -4.17 3.66
CA PHE A 87 6.94 -2.83 3.14
C PHE A 87 7.73 -2.78 1.83
N PHE A 88 7.22 -2.03 0.87
CA PHE A 88 7.88 -1.64 -0.37
C PHE A 88 7.94 -0.12 -0.38
N VAL A 89 9.11 0.44 -0.11
CA VAL A 89 9.29 1.89 -0.01
C VAL A 89 9.16 2.53 -1.40
N GLN A 90 8.21 3.44 -1.55
CA GLN A 90 7.92 4.10 -2.82
C GLN A 90 8.72 5.41 -2.95
N SER A 91 8.71 6.25 -1.93
CA SER A 91 9.42 7.54 -1.91
C SER A 91 9.71 8.01 -0.50
N GLY A 92 10.57 9.01 -0.38
CA GLY A 92 10.99 9.57 0.90
C GLY A 92 11.99 8.69 1.64
N SER A 93 12.14 8.95 2.93
CA SER A 93 13.03 8.18 3.81
C SER A 93 12.50 8.13 5.23
N ALA A 94 12.81 7.06 5.95
CA ALA A 94 12.48 6.89 7.37
C ALA A 94 13.56 6.05 8.07
N THR A 95 13.53 6.05 9.39
CA THR A 95 14.27 5.09 10.21
C THR A 95 13.27 4.08 10.78
N LEU A 96 13.45 2.81 10.47
CA LEU A 96 12.75 1.72 11.11
C LEU A 96 13.46 1.36 12.41
N LEU A 97 12.82 1.59 13.57
CA LEU A 97 13.20 0.99 14.85
C LEU A 97 12.51 -0.36 14.95
N ILE A 98 13.27 -1.45 15.06
CA ILE A 98 12.74 -2.82 15.00
C ILE A 98 13.35 -3.71 16.08
N GLY A 99 12.54 -4.58 16.68
CA GLY A 99 12.91 -5.47 17.77
C GLY A 99 12.83 -4.77 19.13
N GLY A 100 13.56 -5.31 20.13
CA GLY A 100 13.45 -4.86 21.50
C GLY A 100 12.14 -5.28 22.18
N THR A 101 11.69 -4.49 23.14
CA THR A 101 10.48 -4.75 23.91
C THR A 101 9.52 -3.56 23.85
N LEU A 102 8.27 -3.80 23.48
CA LEU A 102 7.22 -2.78 23.57
C LEU A 102 6.77 -2.62 25.02
N VAL A 103 7.02 -1.46 25.61
CA VAL A 103 6.65 -1.09 26.99
C VAL A 103 5.46 -0.14 26.95
N ASN A 104 4.47 -0.38 27.79
CA ASN A 104 3.23 0.39 27.87
C ASN A 104 2.43 0.44 26.56
N GLY A 105 2.57 -0.60 25.72
CA GLY A 105 1.74 -0.73 24.52
C GLY A 105 0.29 -1.05 24.89
N GLU A 106 -0.64 -0.38 24.21
CA GLU A 106 -2.08 -0.54 24.41
C GLU A 106 -2.62 -1.58 23.44
N THR A 107 -3.50 -2.47 23.91
CA THR A 107 -4.22 -3.40 23.05
C THR A 107 -5.32 -2.63 22.32
N VAL A 108 -5.19 -2.51 20.98
CA VAL A 108 -6.14 -1.76 20.13
C VAL A 108 -7.07 -2.68 19.35
N GLY A 109 -6.80 -3.96 19.35
CA GLY A 109 -7.61 -4.97 18.66
C GLY A 109 -7.14 -6.39 19.00
N PRO A 110 -7.82 -7.43 18.50
CA PRO A 110 -7.34 -8.79 18.59
C PRO A 110 -5.94 -8.91 17.99
N HIS A 111 -5.00 -9.45 18.75
CA HIS A 111 -3.63 -9.72 18.28
C HIS A 111 -2.81 -8.48 17.89
N GLU A 112 -3.22 -7.27 18.34
CA GLU A 112 -2.56 -6.01 17.98
C GLU A 112 -2.35 -5.11 19.19
N LYS A 113 -1.14 -4.54 19.31
CA LYS A 113 -0.80 -3.48 20.26
C LYS A 113 -0.20 -2.30 19.52
N ARG A 114 -0.52 -1.11 20.00
CA ARG A 114 0.01 0.16 19.49
C ARG A 114 0.42 1.06 20.65
N ASN A 115 1.00 2.19 20.29
CA ASN A 115 1.48 3.17 21.27
C ASN A 115 2.62 2.61 22.15
N GLY A 116 2.87 3.24 23.28
CA GLY A 116 3.99 2.88 24.16
C GLY A 116 5.34 3.24 23.58
N THR A 117 6.38 2.56 24.05
CA THR A 117 7.77 2.84 23.69
C THR A 117 8.52 1.54 23.43
N ILE A 118 9.30 1.48 22.38
CA ILE A 118 10.21 0.36 22.14
C ILE A 118 11.52 0.59 22.90
N GLN A 119 11.83 -0.27 23.86
CA GLN A 119 13.10 -0.28 24.58
C GLN A 119 14.06 -1.26 23.91
N GLY A 120 15.25 -0.77 23.55
CA GLY A 120 16.22 -1.53 22.77
C GLY A 120 15.86 -1.58 21.29
N GLY A 121 16.16 -2.71 20.63
CA GLY A 121 15.97 -2.84 19.19
C GLY A 121 17.13 -2.28 18.37
N VAL A 122 16.98 -2.33 17.07
CA VAL A 122 17.97 -1.81 16.10
C VAL A 122 17.31 -0.80 15.17
N ARG A 123 18.08 0.18 14.74
CA ARG A 123 17.64 1.22 13.81
C ARG A 123 18.15 0.90 12.40
N ARG A 124 17.28 0.99 11.42
CA ARG A 124 17.60 0.79 10.01
C ARG A 124 17.04 1.95 9.20
N LYS A 125 17.91 2.64 8.46
CA LYS A 125 17.44 3.63 7.49
C LYS A 125 16.80 2.94 6.32
N LEU A 126 15.65 3.48 5.89
CA LEU A 126 14.90 3.05 4.73
C LEU A 126 14.85 4.19 3.72
N SER A 127 14.92 3.83 2.45
CA SER A 127 14.85 4.74 1.31
C SER A 127 14.07 4.10 0.16
N ALA A 128 13.70 4.90 -0.83
CA ALA A 128 12.96 4.42 -2.00
C ALA A 128 13.64 3.20 -2.64
N GLY A 129 12.84 2.16 -2.91
CA GLY A 129 13.27 0.88 -3.46
C GLY A 129 13.58 -0.20 -2.42
N ASP A 130 13.70 0.16 -1.13
CA ASP A 130 13.90 -0.84 -0.08
C ASP A 130 12.67 -1.71 0.11
N VAL A 131 12.92 -2.99 0.41
CA VAL A 131 11.87 -3.96 0.80
C VAL A 131 12.20 -4.49 2.18
N VAL A 132 11.21 -4.43 3.07
CA VAL A 132 11.36 -4.84 4.47
C VAL A 132 10.29 -5.86 4.81
N ARG A 133 10.70 -6.97 5.43
CA ARG A 133 9.76 -7.93 6.02
C ARG A 133 9.89 -7.91 7.55
N ILE A 134 8.79 -7.60 8.23
CA ILE A 134 8.69 -7.59 9.68
C ILE A 134 7.91 -8.83 10.11
N PRO A 135 8.52 -9.77 10.86
CA PRO A 135 7.83 -10.97 11.31
C PRO A 135 6.82 -10.65 12.43
N PRO A 136 5.86 -11.55 12.70
CA PRO A 136 4.95 -11.38 13.83
C PRO A 136 5.72 -11.34 15.16
N ARG A 137 5.13 -10.72 16.16
CA ARG A 137 5.64 -10.55 17.53
C ARG A 137 6.91 -9.70 17.63
N VAL A 138 7.25 -8.96 16.59
CA VAL A 138 8.39 -8.03 16.60
C VAL A 138 7.89 -6.60 16.69
N PRO A 139 8.16 -5.88 17.79
CA PRO A 139 7.84 -4.46 17.89
C PRO A 139 8.57 -3.67 16.82
N HIS A 140 7.89 -2.69 16.23
CA HIS A 140 8.48 -1.84 15.21
C HIS A 140 7.84 -0.45 15.21
N GLN A 141 8.59 0.53 14.72
CA GLN A 141 8.16 1.91 14.61
C GLN A 141 8.89 2.60 13.46
N LEU A 142 8.15 3.36 12.67
CA LEU A 142 8.72 4.23 11.63
C LEU A 142 8.93 5.63 12.19
N LEU A 143 10.13 6.18 12.06
CA LEU A 143 10.53 7.50 12.53
C LEU A 143 11.06 8.29 11.33
N LEU A 144 10.54 9.50 11.11
CA LEU A 144 10.95 10.31 9.97
C LEU A 144 12.29 11.04 10.19
N GLU A 145 12.60 11.38 11.44
CA GLU A 145 13.90 11.97 11.84
C GLU A 145 14.33 13.18 11.00
N GLY A 146 13.37 14.05 10.67
CA GLY A 146 13.58 15.23 9.84
C GLY A 146 13.37 15.04 8.34
N ALA A 147 13.02 13.84 7.89
CA ALA A 147 12.48 13.67 6.54
C ALA A 147 11.10 14.32 6.46
N SER A 148 10.77 14.92 5.31
CA SER A 148 9.49 15.60 5.12
C SER A 148 8.32 14.64 4.97
N GLU A 149 8.57 13.47 4.36
CA GLU A 149 7.56 12.47 4.07
C GLU A 149 8.16 11.07 3.89
N PHE A 150 7.30 10.06 4.02
CA PHE A 150 7.64 8.68 3.74
C PHE A 150 6.43 7.95 3.16
N ASN A 151 6.56 7.43 1.94
CA ASN A 151 5.52 6.71 1.21
C ASN A 151 5.92 5.24 1.04
N TYR A 152 5.03 4.34 1.38
CA TYR A 152 5.27 2.91 1.20
C TYR A 152 3.99 2.14 0.91
N PHE A 153 4.13 1.11 0.09
CA PHE A 153 3.13 0.08 -0.10
C PHE A 153 3.37 -1.00 0.95
N VAL A 154 2.33 -1.47 1.61
CA VAL A 154 2.45 -2.55 2.59
C VAL A 154 1.49 -3.69 2.28
N ILE A 155 2.00 -4.91 2.35
CA ILE A 155 1.20 -6.13 2.39
C ILE A 155 1.24 -6.66 3.82
N LYS A 156 0.07 -6.80 4.43
CA LYS A 156 -0.10 -7.48 5.71
C LYS A 156 -0.57 -8.91 5.46
N VAL A 157 0.25 -9.89 5.84
CA VAL A 157 -0.11 -11.31 5.73
C VAL A 157 -0.59 -11.79 7.07
N LYS A 158 -1.83 -12.31 7.13
CA LYS A 158 -2.57 -12.68 8.35
C LYS A 158 -2.41 -14.18 8.65
N GLY A 159 -2.58 -14.57 9.91
CA GLY A 159 -2.71 -15.98 10.29
C GLY A 159 -1.40 -16.73 10.56
N TYR A 160 -0.38 -16.03 11.06
CA TYR A 160 0.90 -16.61 11.53
C TYR A 160 0.86 -17.01 13.00
#